data_e2e78bae46f2bbe972ca570c3f6f5d5f
#
_entry.id   e2e78bae46f2bbe972ca570c3f6f5d5f
#
_cell.length_a   1.000
_cell.length_b   1.000
_cell.length_c   1.000
_cell.angle_alpha   90.00
_cell.angle_beta   90.00
_cell.angle_gamma   90.00
#
_symmetry.space_group_name_H-M   'P 1'
#
loop_
_entity.id
_entity.type
_entity.pdbx_description
1 polymer ?
#
loop_
_entity_poly.entity_id
_entity_poly.type
_entity_poly.pdbx_seq_one_letter_code
_entity_poly.pdbx_strand_id
1 'polypeptide(L)'
;MVKKLAVKYKFDRFQVWWEDATSHNEWMDLEETKKSTPSICFTEGFLLIKNSKWHTFFMSITGDEIGDVVIIPTKNIKRIKKIDTLTLYKQDFEYDNH
;
A
#
# COMPACT_ATOMS: atom_id res chain seq x y z
N MET A 1 -4.05 -38.56 6.28
CA MET A 1 -3.41 -37.57 7.17
C MET A 1 -3.28 -36.23 6.46
N VAL A 2 -3.73 -35.19 7.09
CA VAL A 2 -3.67 -33.85 6.51
C VAL A 2 -2.26 -33.28 6.70
N LYS A 3 -1.63 -32.87 5.61
CA LYS A 3 -0.33 -32.23 5.64
C LYS A 3 -0.48 -30.80 6.13
N LYS A 4 0.23 -30.44 7.18
CA LYS A 4 0.25 -29.09 7.71
C LYS A 4 1.06 -28.16 6.79
N LEU A 5 0.48 -27.06 6.35
CA LEU A 5 1.16 -26.06 5.54
C LEU A 5 2.02 -25.14 6.41
N ALA A 6 3.21 -24.80 5.93
CA ALA A 6 4.09 -23.89 6.63
C ALA A 6 3.77 -22.45 6.24
N VAL A 7 3.37 -21.65 7.21
CA VAL A 7 3.12 -20.22 7.01
C VAL A 7 4.45 -19.52 6.77
N LYS A 8 4.54 -18.75 5.67
CA LYS A 8 5.70 -17.94 5.37
C LYS A 8 5.48 -16.48 5.78
N TYR A 9 4.32 -15.92 5.42
CA TYR A 9 4.01 -14.53 5.71
C TYR A 9 2.54 -14.37 6.09
N LYS A 10 2.29 -13.33 6.86
CA LYS A 10 0.93 -12.87 7.20
C LYS A 10 0.90 -11.36 7.11
N PHE A 11 0.04 -10.82 6.24
CA PHE A 11 -0.08 -9.38 6.05
C PHE A 11 -1.53 -8.95 6.09
N ASP A 12 -1.78 -7.79 6.71
CA ASP A 12 -3.07 -7.14 6.66
C ASP A 12 -3.17 -6.32 5.37
N ARG A 13 -4.30 -6.44 4.68
CA ARG A 13 -4.57 -5.70 3.45
C ARG A 13 -5.51 -4.54 3.74
N PHE A 14 -5.15 -3.36 3.19
CA PHE A 14 -5.86 -2.11 3.44
C PHE A 14 -6.23 -1.40 2.15
N GLN A 15 -7.30 -0.61 2.24
CA GLN A 15 -7.63 0.46 1.31
C GLN A 15 -7.31 1.78 1.99
N VAL A 16 -6.60 2.66 1.30
CA VAL A 16 -6.10 3.92 1.85
C VAL A 16 -6.42 5.07 0.91
N TRP A 17 -7.09 6.08 1.43
CA TRP A 17 -7.31 7.37 0.75
C TRP A 17 -6.38 8.39 1.39
N TRP A 18 -5.55 9.04 0.58
CA TRP A 18 -4.51 9.93 1.10
C TRP A 18 -4.27 11.11 0.18
N GLU A 19 -3.78 12.20 0.76
CA GLU A 19 -3.44 13.41 0.02
C GLU A 19 -2.00 13.33 -0.48
N ASP A 20 -1.83 13.55 -1.78
CA ASP A 20 -0.52 13.66 -2.38
C ASP A 20 -0.25 15.10 -2.80
N ALA A 21 1.00 15.53 -2.67
CA ALA A 21 1.41 16.85 -3.14
C ALA A 21 1.25 16.93 -4.65
N THR A 22 0.79 18.08 -5.13
CA THR A 22 0.63 18.33 -6.55
C THR A 22 1.61 19.41 -6.99
N SER A 23 2.25 19.19 -8.14
CA SER A 23 3.20 20.11 -8.70
C SER A 23 2.87 20.38 -10.15
N HIS A 24 3.01 21.65 -10.56
CA HIS A 24 2.73 22.11 -11.92
C HIS A 24 3.92 22.86 -12.46
N ASN A 25 4.34 22.55 -13.69
CA ASN A 25 5.48 23.19 -14.34
C ASN A 25 5.07 24.23 -15.38
N GLU A 26 3.79 24.27 -15.75
CA GLU A 26 3.26 25.26 -16.68
C GLU A 26 2.86 26.57 -15.98
N TRP A 27 2.68 27.61 -16.77
CA TRP A 27 2.13 28.86 -16.26
C TRP A 27 0.66 28.68 -15.92
N MET A 28 0.27 29.14 -14.71
CA MET A 28 -1.11 29.00 -14.23
C MET A 28 -1.68 30.36 -13.85
N ASP A 29 -2.99 30.52 -14.03
CA ASP A 29 -3.70 31.71 -13.59
C ASP A 29 -3.68 31.81 -12.06
N LEU A 30 -3.34 33.00 -11.54
CA LEU A 30 -3.20 33.24 -10.12
C LEU A 30 -4.47 32.93 -9.32
N GLU A 31 -5.61 33.44 -9.80
CA GLU A 31 -6.90 33.27 -9.10
C GLU A 31 -7.39 31.83 -9.13
N GLU A 32 -7.21 31.15 -10.27
CA GLU A 32 -7.55 29.73 -10.38
C GLU A 32 -6.64 28.87 -9.48
N THR A 33 -5.36 29.20 -9.40
CA THR A 33 -4.40 28.47 -8.59
C THR A 33 -4.72 28.55 -7.09
N LYS A 34 -5.29 29.66 -6.62
CA LYS A 34 -5.70 29.81 -5.24
C LYS A 34 -6.77 28.80 -4.82
N LYS A 35 -7.50 28.24 -5.78
CA LYS A 35 -8.55 27.24 -5.54
C LYS A 35 -8.04 25.80 -5.63
N SER A 36 -6.78 25.62 -6.02
CA SER A 36 -6.20 24.30 -6.18
C SER A 36 -5.97 23.61 -4.84
N THR A 37 -6.18 22.31 -4.85
CA THR A 37 -6.00 21.44 -3.68
C THR A 37 -5.06 20.29 -4.01
N PRO A 38 -4.46 19.65 -2.99
CA PRO A 38 -3.71 18.43 -3.23
C PRO A 38 -4.62 17.34 -3.80
N SER A 39 -4.04 16.42 -4.56
CA SER A 39 -4.76 15.29 -5.11
C SER A 39 -5.09 14.26 -4.05
N ILE A 40 -6.28 13.70 -4.12
CA ILE A 40 -6.64 12.56 -3.28
C ILE A 40 -6.34 11.29 -4.07
N CYS A 41 -5.47 10.47 -3.52
CA CYS A 41 -5.04 9.21 -4.10
C CYS A 41 -5.66 8.05 -3.36
N PHE A 42 -5.87 6.95 -4.08
CA PHE A 42 -6.33 5.69 -3.52
C PHE A 42 -5.27 4.63 -3.72
N THR A 43 -4.96 3.90 -2.66
CA THR A 43 -4.02 2.77 -2.69
C THR A 43 -4.66 1.58 -2.00
N GLU A 44 -4.59 0.42 -2.63
CA GLU A 44 -4.92 -0.84 -1.98
C GLU A 44 -3.64 -1.68 -1.94
N GLY A 45 -3.29 -2.15 -0.76
CA GLY A 45 -2.05 -2.91 -0.61
C GLY A 45 -1.91 -3.54 0.76
N PHE A 46 -0.80 -4.26 0.92
CA PHE A 46 -0.46 -4.94 2.17
C PHE A 46 0.39 -4.04 3.04
N LEU A 47 0.03 -3.96 4.31
CA LEU A 47 0.77 -3.14 5.27
C LEU A 47 2.06 -3.84 5.68
N LEU A 48 3.20 -3.18 5.49
CA LEU A 48 4.51 -3.66 5.94
C LEU A 48 4.91 -2.99 7.24
N ILE A 49 4.81 -1.66 7.29
CA ILE A 49 5.22 -0.85 8.45
C ILE A 49 4.16 0.21 8.72
N LYS A 50 3.87 0.40 10.00
CA LYS A 50 2.99 1.47 10.48
C LYS A 50 3.64 2.13 11.69
N ASN A 51 3.83 3.44 11.62
CA ASN A 51 4.30 4.22 12.76
C ASN A 51 3.68 5.63 12.73
N SER A 52 4.08 6.50 13.65
CA SER A 52 3.51 7.85 13.75
C SER A 52 3.88 8.75 12.57
N LYS A 53 4.92 8.41 11.82
CA LYS A 53 5.45 9.23 10.74
C LYS A 53 5.02 8.76 9.36
N TRP A 54 4.98 7.43 9.11
CA TRP A 54 4.61 6.90 7.81
C TRP A 54 4.00 5.51 7.91
N HIS A 55 3.27 5.16 6.83
CA HIS A 55 2.78 3.80 6.58
C HIS A 55 3.42 3.33 5.28
N THR A 56 3.95 2.12 5.27
CA THR A 56 4.53 1.50 4.08
C THR A 56 3.65 0.35 3.62
N PHE A 57 3.21 0.41 2.36
CA PHE A 57 2.40 -0.62 1.72
C PHE A 57 3.13 -1.19 0.51
N PHE A 58 2.82 -2.41 0.17
CA PHE A 58 3.34 -3.04 -1.05
C PHE A 58 2.22 -3.86 -1.72
N MET A 59 2.39 -4.17 -3.01
CA MET A 59 1.38 -4.89 -3.78
C MET A 59 1.83 -6.26 -4.23
N SER A 60 3.12 -6.49 -4.31
CA SER A 60 3.69 -7.76 -4.82
C SER A 60 4.78 -8.26 -3.90
N ILE A 61 4.88 -9.58 -3.81
CA ILE A 61 5.94 -10.22 -3.03
C ILE A 61 6.40 -11.47 -3.76
N THR A 62 7.73 -11.69 -3.78
CA THR A 62 8.34 -12.91 -4.28
C THR A 62 9.56 -13.23 -3.43
N GLY A 63 9.66 -14.47 -2.97
CA GLY A 63 10.73 -14.83 -2.04
C GLY A 63 10.75 -13.90 -0.84
N ASP A 64 11.81 -13.12 -0.71
CA ASP A 64 11.97 -12.13 0.36
C ASP A 64 11.94 -10.68 -0.17
N GLU A 65 11.54 -10.50 -1.44
CA GLU A 65 11.49 -9.18 -2.06
C GLU A 65 10.05 -8.73 -2.27
N ILE A 66 9.83 -7.45 -2.08
CA ILE A 66 8.52 -6.82 -2.30
C ILE A 66 8.61 -5.81 -3.44
N GLY A 67 7.48 -5.60 -4.11
CA GLY A 67 7.38 -4.68 -5.24
C GLY A 67 6.17 -3.77 -5.14
N ASP A 68 6.22 -2.69 -5.92
CA ASP A 68 5.18 -1.67 -5.94
C ASP A 68 4.96 -1.09 -4.55
N VAL A 69 6.04 -0.60 -3.96
CA VAL A 69 6.05 -0.04 -2.62
C VAL A 69 5.61 1.41 -2.65
N VAL A 70 4.72 1.77 -1.74
CA VAL A 70 4.35 3.16 -1.49
C VAL A 70 4.54 3.48 -0.01
N ILE A 71 5.19 4.59 0.26
CA ILE A 71 5.41 5.10 1.61
C ILE A 71 4.60 6.38 1.76
N ILE A 72 3.59 6.35 2.61
CA ILE A 72 2.64 7.45 2.77
C ILE A 72 2.87 8.11 4.12
N PRO A 73 3.14 9.43 4.15
CA PRO A 73 3.19 10.14 5.43
C PRO A 73 1.87 9.93 6.18
N THR A 74 1.94 9.51 7.43
CA THR A 74 0.76 9.18 8.21
C THR A 74 -0.24 10.35 8.28
N LYS A 75 0.27 11.59 8.39
CA LYS A 75 -0.57 12.79 8.42
C LYS A 75 -1.35 13.02 7.13
N ASN A 76 -0.94 12.42 6.02
CA ASN A 76 -1.60 12.58 4.72
C ASN A 76 -2.74 11.57 4.51
N ILE A 77 -2.87 10.59 5.38
CA ILE A 77 -3.94 9.59 5.29
C ILE A 77 -5.25 10.22 5.73
N LYS A 78 -6.23 10.23 4.84
CA LYS A 78 -7.57 10.75 5.10
C LYS A 78 -8.51 9.69 5.61
N ARG A 79 -8.39 8.49 5.09
CA ARG A 79 -9.21 7.35 5.45
C ARG A 79 -8.41 6.08 5.22
N ILE A 80 -8.53 5.12 6.12
CA ILE A 80 -7.90 3.81 5.99
C ILE A 80 -8.90 2.74 6.45
N LYS A 81 -9.00 1.66 5.66
CA LYS A 81 -9.93 0.58 5.93
C LYS A 81 -9.22 -0.75 5.75
N LYS A 82 -9.22 -1.57 6.79
CA LYS A 82 -8.72 -2.93 6.70
C LYS A 82 -9.72 -3.80 5.95
N ILE A 83 -9.24 -4.54 4.95
CA ILE A 83 -10.07 -5.43 4.14
C ILE A 83 -10.05 -6.83 4.70
N ASP A 84 -8.87 -7.40 4.87
CA ASP A 84 -8.68 -8.76 5.37
C ASP A 84 -7.24 -8.96 5.83
N THR A 85 -6.95 -10.16 6.29
CA THR A 85 -5.59 -10.63 6.56
C THR A 85 -5.29 -11.78 5.62
N LEU A 86 -4.22 -11.64 4.85
CA LEU A 86 -3.77 -12.67 3.92
C LEU A 86 -2.70 -13.52 4.60
N THR A 87 -2.87 -14.83 4.54
CA THR A 87 -1.84 -15.78 4.97
C THR A 87 -1.22 -16.39 3.72
N LEU A 88 0.08 -16.26 3.58
CA LEU A 88 0.86 -16.85 2.50
C LEU A 88 1.68 -18.01 3.04
N TYR A 89 1.64 -19.12 2.33
CA TYR A 89 2.33 -20.34 2.72
C TYR A 89 3.58 -20.52 1.85
N LYS A 90 4.54 -21.25 2.36
CA LYS A 90 5.78 -21.55 1.63
C LYS A 90 5.48 -22.15 0.24
N GLN A 91 4.47 -23.02 0.18
CA GLN A 91 4.07 -23.71 -1.05
C GLN A 91 3.50 -22.76 -2.12
N ASP A 92 2.97 -21.59 -1.71
CA ASP A 92 2.42 -20.59 -2.67
C ASP A 92 3.50 -20.05 -3.62
N PHE A 93 4.76 -20.15 -3.24
CA PHE A 93 5.90 -19.62 -4.00
C PHE A 93 6.67 -20.72 -4.74
N GLU A 94 6.12 -21.93 -4.82
CA GLU A 94 6.72 -23.05 -5.50
C GLU A 94 6.06 -23.27 -6.86
N TYR A 95 6.86 -23.37 -7.91
CA TYR A 95 6.38 -23.39 -9.28
C TYR A 95 5.44 -24.54 -9.60
N ASP A 96 5.76 -25.74 -9.21
CA ASP A 96 5.02 -26.96 -9.57
C ASP A 96 4.05 -27.43 -8.49
N ASN A 97 3.53 -26.51 -7.67
CA ASN A 97 2.72 -26.85 -6.52
C ASN A 97 1.23 -26.55 -6.70
N HIS A 98 0.78 -26.58 -7.95
CA HIS A 98 -0.59 -26.24 -8.29
C HIS A 98 -1.30 -27.37 -9.02
#